data_315b49d2227e8450015458da1a1280a5
#
_entry.id   315b49d2227e8450015458da1a1280a5
#
_cell.length_a   1.000
_cell.length_b   1.000
_cell.length_c   1.000
_cell.angle_alpha   90.00
_cell.angle_beta   90.00
_cell.angle_gamma   90.00
#
_symmetry.space_group_name_H-M   'P 1'
#
loop_
_entity.id
_entity.type
_entity.pdbx_description
1 polymer ?
#
loop_
_entity_poly.entity_id
_entity_poly.type
_entity_poly.pdbx_seq_one_letter_code
_entity_poly.pdbx_strand_id
1 'polypeptide(L)'
;MSYGLGTENQNLPGFVVLQAGGARVPHGGVGLFSNGYLPAENQGSIIVGDKQPAVLNIQPRETDAAQRSRLEFVKGLDTDFVKSIGGNNDVEAAVRNYETAYRMQSAVPKLCDLSGETEATKKMYGMDSPNGVTAAYGHQALLARRLVESGVRFVELSCLPEKMGGGQAPNPWDQHGNLKGGHENMARQVDQPIGGLLKDLKGRGLLKDTLGIWAGEFGR
;
A
#
# COMPACT_ATOMS: atom_id res chain seq x y z
N MET A 1 10.41 -7.52 -7.43
CA MET A 1 9.61 -8.63 -6.85
C MET A 1 8.39 -8.91 -7.71
N SER A 2 7.41 -8.01 -7.79
CA SER A 2 6.16 -8.22 -8.57
C SER A 2 6.41 -8.60 -10.03
N TYR A 3 7.34 -7.97 -10.72
CA TYR A 3 7.71 -8.30 -12.09
C TYR A 3 8.27 -9.72 -12.24
N GLY A 4 9.18 -10.13 -11.35
CA GLY A 4 9.85 -11.44 -11.48
C GLY A 4 9.04 -12.62 -10.95
N LEU A 5 8.15 -12.39 -9.97
CA LEU A 5 7.41 -13.45 -9.27
C LEU A 5 5.89 -13.36 -9.49
N GLY A 6 5.40 -12.30 -10.12
CA GLY A 6 3.97 -12.04 -10.28
C GLY A 6 3.26 -11.80 -8.94
N THR A 7 1.97 -12.07 -8.90
CA THR A 7 1.13 -12.00 -7.70
C THR A 7 0.26 -13.24 -7.57
N GLU A 8 0.00 -13.65 -6.33
CA GLU A 8 -0.94 -14.75 -6.03
C GLU A 8 -2.38 -14.23 -5.97
N ASN A 9 -2.55 -12.95 -5.65
CA ASN A 9 -3.86 -12.31 -5.58
C ASN A 9 -4.23 -11.68 -6.92
N GLN A 10 -5.40 -12.04 -7.45
CA GLN A 10 -5.91 -11.49 -8.72
C GLN A 10 -6.81 -10.24 -8.52
N ASN A 11 -7.15 -9.91 -7.27
CA ASN A 11 -8.08 -8.83 -6.93
C ASN A 11 -7.38 -7.59 -6.34
N LEU A 12 -6.09 -7.72 -6.06
CA LEU A 12 -5.23 -6.67 -5.50
C LEU A 12 -3.93 -6.57 -6.30
N PRO A 13 -3.31 -5.38 -6.36
CA PRO A 13 -2.02 -5.21 -7.01
C PRO A 13 -0.94 -6.05 -6.35
N GLY A 14 0.07 -6.48 -7.13
CA GLY A 14 1.22 -7.20 -6.59
C GLY A 14 2.17 -6.34 -5.75
N PHE A 15 2.11 -5.02 -5.92
CA PHE A 15 2.85 -4.03 -5.13
C PHE A 15 1.90 -3.01 -4.52
N VAL A 16 1.83 -2.97 -3.19
CA VAL A 16 0.99 -2.03 -2.43
C VAL A 16 1.87 -1.17 -1.53
N VAL A 17 1.64 0.13 -1.58
CA VAL A 17 2.24 1.12 -0.67
C VAL A 17 1.19 1.56 0.33
N LEU A 18 1.43 1.28 1.60
CA LEU A 18 0.56 1.70 2.70
C LEU A 18 1.03 3.04 3.27
N GLN A 19 0.08 3.95 3.40
CA GLN A 19 0.31 5.25 4.02
C GLN A 19 -0.75 5.55 5.08
N ALA A 20 -0.36 6.26 6.12
CA ALA A 20 -1.24 6.70 7.19
C ALA A 20 -0.80 8.08 7.70
N GLY A 21 -1.70 8.75 8.43
CA GLY A 21 -1.42 10.04 9.01
C GLY A 21 -1.55 11.22 8.02
N GLY A 22 -0.92 12.34 8.36
CA GLY A 22 -1.02 13.60 7.64
C GLY A 22 -0.19 13.66 6.36
N ALA A 23 1.05 13.22 6.42
CA ALA A 23 1.95 13.18 5.25
C ALA A 23 1.72 11.91 4.45
N ARG A 24 1.30 12.08 3.21
CA ARG A 24 0.87 10.96 2.35
C ARG A 24 1.91 10.54 1.31
N VAL A 25 2.90 11.38 1.06
CA VAL A 25 3.87 11.14 -0.01
C VAL A 25 5.25 11.59 0.45
N PRO A 26 6.31 10.79 0.26
CA PRO A 26 7.67 11.21 0.54
C PRO A 26 8.12 12.32 -0.40
N HIS A 27 9.26 12.94 -0.10
CA HIS A 27 9.92 13.87 -1.02
C HIS A 27 10.17 13.18 -2.37
N GLY A 28 9.77 13.84 -3.46
CA GLY A 28 9.76 13.24 -4.80
C GLY A 28 8.38 12.84 -5.31
N GLY A 29 7.38 12.81 -4.42
CA GLY A 29 5.97 12.61 -4.78
C GLY A 29 5.62 11.17 -5.18
N VAL A 30 4.44 11.00 -5.74
CA VAL A 30 3.90 9.69 -6.16
C VAL A 30 4.73 9.02 -7.27
N GLY A 31 5.51 9.79 -8.01
CA GLY A 31 6.40 9.26 -9.06
C GLY A 31 7.44 8.27 -8.55
N LEU A 32 7.77 8.31 -7.24
CA LEU A 32 8.67 7.32 -6.61
C LEU A 32 8.12 5.88 -6.66
N PHE A 33 6.81 5.73 -6.75
CA PHE A 33 6.13 4.44 -6.79
C PHE A 33 5.73 4.04 -8.22
N SER A 34 6.23 4.75 -9.23
CA SER A 34 5.97 4.42 -10.63
C SER A 34 6.65 3.11 -11.03
N ASN A 35 6.21 2.55 -12.15
CA ASN A 35 6.78 1.33 -12.71
C ASN A 35 8.17 1.52 -13.35
N GLY A 36 8.64 2.77 -13.53
CA GLY A 36 9.88 3.08 -14.24
C GLY A 36 9.82 2.55 -15.69
N TYR A 37 10.71 1.62 -16.02
CA TYR A 37 10.76 0.96 -17.34
C TYR A 37 9.98 -0.37 -17.38
N LEU A 38 9.40 -0.81 -16.27
CA LEU A 38 8.61 -2.04 -16.20
C LEU A 38 7.19 -1.81 -16.76
N PRO A 39 6.46 -2.87 -17.13
CA PRO A 39 5.05 -2.76 -17.48
C PRO A 39 4.23 -2.06 -16.39
N ALA A 40 3.23 -1.27 -16.78
CA ALA A 40 2.47 -0.39 -15.89
C ALA A 40 1.78 -1.11 -14.71
N GLU A 41 1.50 -2.39 -14.84
CA GLU A 41 0.93 -3.22 -13.76
C GLU A 41 1.87 -3.43 -12.57
N ASN A 42 3.17 -3.09 -12.71
CA ASN A 42 4.17 -3.23 -11.66
C ASN A 42 4.35 -1.95 -10.81
N GLN A 43 3.59 -0.90 -11.10
CA GLN A 43 3.63 0.31 -10.26
C GLN A 43 3.03 0.06 -8.87
N GLY A 44 3.52 0.81 -7.88
CA GLY A 44 2.97 0.76 -6.53
C GLY A 44 1.58 1.38 -6.45
N SER A 45 0.64 0.67 -5.86
CA SER A 45 -0.71 1.17 -5.60
C SER A 45 -0.80 1.68 -4.17
N ILE A 46 -1.11 2.97 -4.01
CA ILE A 46 -1.17 3.62 -2.69
C ILE A 46 -2.53 3.37 -2.06
N ILE A 47 -2.53 2.81 -0.85
CA ILE A 47 -3.70 2.65 0.01
C ILE A 47 -3.49 3.48 1.29
N VAL A 48 -4.40 4.40 1.57
CA VAL A 48 -4.42 5.21 2.78
C VAL A 48 -5.46 4.64 3.72
N GLY A 49 -5.04 3.67 4.53
CA GLY A 49 -5.95 2.81 5.27
C GLY A 49 -6.77 3.51 6.35
N ASP A 50 -6.29 4.62 6.92
CA ASP A 50 -6.97 5.44 7.92
C ASP A 50 -7.95 6.46 7.31
N LYS A 51 -8.17 6.44 6.00
CA LYS A 51 -9.07 7.34 5.28
C LYS A 51 -10.18 6.58 4.56
N GLN A 52 -11.29 7.28 4.36
CA GLN A 52 -12.38 6.79 3.54
C GLN A 52 -12.68 7.82 2.42
N PRO A 53 -12.62 7.42 1.16
CA PRO A 53 -12.16 6.11 0.68
C PRO A 53 -10.64 5.92 0.83
N ALA A 54 -10.20 4.68 1.10
CA ALA A 54 -8.79 4.33 1.26
C ALA A 54 -7.97 4.47 -0.04
N VAL A 55 -8.64 4.38 -1.18
CA VAL A 55 -8.11 4.63 -2.52
C VAL A 55 -9.00 5.66 -3.21
N LEU A 56 -8.39 6.67 -3.80
CA LEU A 56 -9.15 7.70 -4.53
C LEU A 56 -9.90 7.09 -5.70
N ASN A 57 -11.15 7.55 -5.90
CA ASN A 57 -12.02 7.10 -6.98
C ASN A 57 -12.31 5.59 -7.02
N ILE A 58 -12.15 4.88 -5.90
CA ILE A 58 -12.41 3.42 -5.84
C ILE A 58 -13.89 3.10 -6.01
N GLN A 59 -14.78 4.00 -5.59
CA GLN A 59 -16.22 3.78 -5.70
C GLN A 59 -16.71 3.97 -7.14
N PRO A 60 -17.48 3.01 -7.68
CA PRO A 60 -18.04 3.14 -9.01
C PRO A 60 -19.03 4.30 -9.07
N ARG A 61 -19.08 4.99 -10.22
CA ARG A 61 -20.03 6.06 -10.49
C ARG A 61 -21.29 5.58 -11.21
N GLU A 62 -21.33 4.31 -11.55
CA GLU A 62 -22.39 3.65 -12.31
C GLU A 62 -22.72 2.28 -11.73
N THR A 63 -23.75 1.63 -12.23
CA THR A 63 -24.08 0.27 -11.81
C THR A 63 -23.02 -0.73 -12.23
N ASP A 64 -22.87 -1.82 -11.47
CA ASP A 64 -21.91 -2.89 -11.77
C ASP A 64 -22.13 -3.45 -13.20
N ALA A 65 -23.38 -3.64 -13.62
CA ALA A 65 -23.69 -4.11 -14.96
C ALA A 65 -23.21 -3.14 -16.05
N ALA A 66 -23.46 -1.84 -15.89
CA ALA A 66 -23.01 -0.83 -16.83
C ALA A 66 -21.49 -0.76 -16.91
N GLN A 67 -20.81 -0.84 -15.74
CA GLN A 67 -19.36 -0.82 -15.68
C GLN A 67 -18.75 -2.06 -16.34
N ARG A 68 -19.30 -3.25 -16.11
CA ARG A 68 -18.85 -4.49 -16.79
C ARG A 68 -18.98 -4.37 -18.30
N SER A 69 -20.16 -3.99 -18.79
CA SER A 69 -20.38 -3.84 -20.22
C SER A 69 -19.41 -2.85 -20.86
N ARG A 70 -19.11 -1.75 -20.18
CA ARG A 70 -18.12 -0.77 -20.63
C ARG A 70 -16.71 -1.36 -20.67
N LEU A 71 -16.29 -2.08 -19.61
CA LEU A 71 -14.97 -2.72 -19.56
C LEU A 71 -14.83 -3.79 -20.65
N GLU A 72 -15.85 -4.60 -20.89
CA GLU A 72 -15.86 -5.59 -21.98
C GLU A 72 -15.75 -4.93 -23.34
N PHE A 73 -16.47 -3.83 -23.57
CA PHE A 73 -16.40 -3.06 -24.81
C PHE A 73 -15.00 -2.48 -25.03
N VAL A 74 -14.40 -1.82 -24.02
CA VAL A 74 -13.03 -1.27 -24.11
C VAL A 74 -12.02 -2.38 -24.34
N LYS A 75 -12.14 -3.50 -23.64
CA LYS A 75 -11.26 -4.68 -23.82
C LYS A 75 -11.36 -5.24 -25.25
N GLY A 76 -12.56 -5.24 -25.84
CA GLY A 76 -12.76 -5.65 -27.23
C GLY A 76 -11.99 -4.75 -28.20
N LEU A 77 -12.15 -3.43 -28.05
CA LEU A 77 -11.44 -2.44 -28.88
C LEU A 77 -9.90 -2.57 -28.74
N ASP A 78 -9.41 -2.66 -27.50
CA ASP A 78 -7.97 -2.81 -27.25
C ASP A 78 -7.41 -4.12 -27.81
N THR A 79 -8.17 -5.21 -27.70
CA THR A 79 -7.80 -6.53 -28.28
C THR A 79 -7.70 -6.47 -29.80
N ASP A 80 -8.66 -5.83 -30.46
CA ASP A 80 -8.66 -5.69 -31.91
C ASP A 80 -7.53 -4.77 -32.40
N PHE A 81 -7.26 -3.70 -31.65
CA PHE A 81 -6.12 -2.83 -31.90
C PHE A 81 -4.79 -3.58 -31.78
N VAL A 82 -4.57 -4.31 -30.67
CA VAL A 82 -3.35 -5.11 -30.44
C VAL A 82 -3.14 -6.14 -31.57
N LYS A 83 -4.19 -6.82 -31.98
CA LYS A 83 -4.12 -7.76 -33.11
C LYS A 83 -3.72 -7.06 -34.41
N SER A 84 -4.25 -5.85 -34.67
CA SER A 84 -3.98 -5.10 -35.91
C SER A 84 -2.54 -4.66 -36.07
N ILE A 85 -1.83 -4.44 -34.95
CA ILE A 85 -0.42 -3.98 -34.90
C ILE A 85 0.59 -5.09 -34.59
N GLY A 86 0.13 -6.35 -34.46
CA GLY A 86 0.99 -7.51 -34.21
C GLY A 86 1.47 -7.67 -32.77
N GLY A 87 0.76 -7.09 -31.79
CA GLY A 87 1.06 -7.15 -30.36
C GLY A 87 1.53 -5.81 -29.79
N ASN A 88 1.16 -5.53 -28.54
CA ASN A 88 1.64 -4.37 -27.79
C ASN A 88 1.51 -4.61 -26.28
N ASN A 89 2.64 -4.80 -25.61
CA ASN A 89 2.68 -5.10 -24.18
C ASN A 89 2.12 -3.95 -23.31
N ASP A 90 2.23 -2.69 -23.75
CA ASP A 90 1.75 -1.54 -22.98
C ASP A 90 0.22 -1.49 -22.97
N VAL A 91 -0.42 -1.81 -24.10
CA VAL A 91 -1.89 -1.88 -24.19
C VAL A 91 -2.41 -3.06 -23.36
N GLU A 92 -1.75 -4.21 -23.43
CA GLU A 92 -2.11 -5.37 -22.62
C GLU A 92 -1.96 -5.09 -21.12
N ALA A 93 -0.89 -4.38 -20.71
CA ALA A 93 -0.69 -3.95 -19.33
C ALA A 93 -1.77 -2.96 -18.87
N ALA A 94 -2.20 -2.04 -19.74
CA ALA A 94 -3.31 -1.12 -19.46
C ALA A 94 -4.63 -1.88 -19.24
N VAL A 95 -4.94 -2.88 -20.07
CA VAL A 95 -6.13 -3.73 -19.88
C VAL A 95 -6.09 -4.45 -18.54
N ARG A 96 -4.95 -5.06 -18.19
CA ARG A 96 -4.78 -5.71 -16.87
C ARG A 96 -4.98 -4.73 -15.71
N ASN A 97 -4.51 -3.48 -15.84
CA ASN A 97 -4.70 -2.44 -14.83
C ASN A 97 -6.18 -2.07 -14.64
N TYR A 98 -6.95 -1.93 -15.72
CA TYR A 98 -8.39 -1.67 -15.63
C TYR A 98 -9.14 -2.81 -14.95
N GLU A 99 -8.82 -4.05 -15.28
CA GLU A 99 -9.42 -5.22 -14.65
C GLU A 99 -9.08 -5.29 -13.15
N THR A 100 -7.82 -5.01 -12.78
CA THR A 100 -7.40 -4.97 -11.38
C THR A 100 -8.11 -3.84 -10.63
N ALA A 101 -8.18 -2.64 -11.19
CA ALA A 101 -8.88 -1.51 -10.60
C ALA A 101 -10.37 -1.80 -10.36
N TYR A 102 -11.03 -2.48 -11.29
CA TYR A 102 -12.41 -2.92 -11.11
C TYR A 102 -12.56 -3.90 -9.93
N ARG A 103 -11.69 -4.91 -9.84
CA ARG A 103 -11.72 -5.89 -8.73
C ARG A 103 -11.40 -5.25 -7.38
N MET A 104 -10.53 -4.26 -7.35
CA MET A 104 -10.20 -3.49 -6.15
C MET A 104 -11.41 -2.78 -5.54
N GLN A 105 -12.44 -2.44 -6.31
CA GLN A 105 -13.64 -1.79 -5.80
C GLN A 105 -14.34 -2.59 -4.70
N SER A 106 -14.26 -3.91 -4.77
CA SER A 106 -14.78 -4.79 -3.72
C SER A 106 -13.72 -5.29 -2.75
N ALA A 107 -12.48 -5.49 -3.22
CA ALA A 107 -11.40 -6.04 -2.41
C ALA A 107 -10.84 -5.05 -1.39
N VAL A 108 -10.63 -3.78 -1.78
CA VAL A 108 -10.07 -2.76 -0.90
C VAL A 108 -10.99 -2.41 0.28
N PRO A 109 -12.30 -2.19 0.11
CA PRO A 109 -13.18 -1.98 1.27
C PRO A 109 -13.17 -3.14 2.27
N LYS A 110 -13.16 -4.38 1.79
CA LYS A 110 -13.06 -5.57 2.66
C LYS A 110 -11.71 -5.66 3.38
N LEU A 111 -10.62 -5.33 2.69
CA LEU A 111 -9.28 -5.26 3.28
C LEU A 111 -9.24 -4.24 4.42
N CYS A 112 -9.81 -3.06 4.20
CA CYS A 112 -9.77 -1.94 5.15
C CYS A 112 -10.81 -2.06 6.27
N ASP A 113 -11.77 -2.98 6.18
CA ASP A 113 -12.72 -3.24 7.25
C ASP A 113 -12.06 -4.05 8.37
N LEU A 114 -11.73 -3.37 9.47
CA LEU A 114 -11.12 -3.96 10.66
C LEU A 114 -12.13 -4.35 11.75
N SER A 115 -13.42 -4.37 11.44
CA SER A 115 -14.48 -4.72 12.41
C SER A 115 -14.35 -6.14 12.94
N GLY A 116 -13.80 -7.06 12.14
CA GLY A 116 -13.52 -8.44 12.53
C GLY A 116 -12.26 -8.65 13.37
N GLU A 117 -11.43 -7.62 13.55
CA GLU A 117 -10.22 -7.73 14.36
C GLU A 117 -10.55 -7.54 15.86
N THR A 118 -9.95 -8.39 16.71
CA THR A 118 -10.16 -8.28 18.15
C THR A 118 -9.51 -7.03 18.73
N GLU A 119 -10.05 -6.52 19.85
CA GLU A 119 -9.43 -5.38 20.55
C GLU A 119 -8.01 -5.72 21.04
N ALA A 120 -7.75 -6.98 21.40
CA ALA A 120 -6.42 -7.43 21.75
C ALA A 120 -5.43 -7.33 20.57
N THR A 121 -5.87 -7.70 19.37
CA THR A 121 -5.10 -7.53 18.14
C THR A 121 -4.83 -6.05 17.88
N LYS A 122 -5.85 -5.21 17.88
CA LYS A 122 -5.70 -3.76 17.66
C LYS A 122 -4.73 -3.12 18.66
N LYS A 123 -4.85 -3.49 19.93
CA LYS A 123 -3.95 -3.04 20.99
C LYS A 123 -2.50 -3.51 20.78
N MET A 124 -2.30 -4.73 20.33
CA MET A 124 -0.95 -5.26 20.04
C MET A 124 -0.25 -4.41 18.97
N TYR A 125 -0.99 -3.90 17.99
CA TYR A 125 -0.47 -2.98 16.97
C TYR A 125 -0.37 -1.52 17.44
N GLY A 126 -0.80 -1.20 18.67
CA GLY A 126 -0.76 0.15 19.20
C GLY A 126 -1.84 1.08 18.62
N MET A 127 -2.94 0.54 18.09
CA MET A 127 -4.03 1.35 17.54
C MET A 127 -4.80 2.13 18.60
N ASP A 128 -4.69 1.75 19.88
CA ASP A 128 -5.23 2.44 21.06
C ASP A 128 -4.24 3.45 21.66
N SER A 129 -3.10 3.68 21.03
CA SER A 129 -2.07 4.60 21.53
C SER A 129 -2.63 6.02 21.64
N PRO A 130 -2.35 6.74 22.75
CA PRO A 130 -2.67 8.15 22.85
C PRO A 130 -1.86 9.02 21.87
N ASN A 131 -0.77 8.48 21.32
CA ASN A 131 -0.03 9.10 20.23
C ASN A 131 -0.71 8.73 18.90
N GLY A 132 -1.43 9.69 18.29
CA GLY A 132 -2.16 9.48 17.04
C GLY A 132 -1.29 9.01 15.87
N VAL A 133 0.01 9.37 15.86
CA VAL A 133 0.94 8.91 14.81
C VAL A 133 1.26 7.42 14.97
N THR A 134 1.46 6.97 16.21
CA THR A 134 1.63 5.54 16.52
C THR A 134 0.37 4.75 16.16
N ALA A 135 -0.81 5.25 16.53
CA ALA A 135 -2.08 4.60 16.21
C ALA A 135 -2.31 4.49 14.70
N ALA A 136 -2.01 5.54 13.94
CA ALA A 136 -2.10 5.54 12.48
C ALA A 136 -1.12 4.55 11.84
N TYR A 137 0.12 4.47 12.33
CA TYR A 137 1.08 3.49 11.84
C TYR A 137 0.71 2.05 12.25
N GLY A 138 0.12 1.87 13.43
CA GLY A 138 -0.45 0.60 13.87
C GLY A 138 -1.56 0.09 12.95
N HIS A 139 -2.44 0.98 12.53
CA HIS A 139 -3.46 0.68 11.53
C HIS A 139 -2.84 0.23 10.19
N GLN A 140 -1.82 0.95 9.73
CA GLN A 140 -1.06 0.62 8.52
C GLN A 140 -0.38 -0.75 8.63
N ALA A 141 0.29 -1.03 9.77
CA ALA A 141 0.94 -2.32 10.01
C ALA A 141 -0.06 -3.49 10.07
N LEU A 142 -1.25 -3.28 10.64
CA LEU A 142 -2.31 -4.29 10.63
C LEU A 142 -2.83 -4.55 9.21
N LEU A 143 -2.99 -3.53 8.39
CA LEU A 143 -3.35 -3.70 6.98
C LEU A 143 -2.26 -4.43 6.19
N ALA A 144 -0.97 -4.22 6.50
CA ALA A 144 0.12 -4.96 5.88
C ALA A 144 0.01 -6.46 6.13
N ARG A 145 -0.30 -6.87 7.37
CA ARG A 145 -0.56 -8.29 7.69
C ARG A 145 -1.72 -8.83 6.85
N ARG A 146 -2.83 -8.09 6.74
CA ARG A 146 -3.99 -8.51 5.96
C ARG A 146 -3.68 -8.63 4.46
N LEU A 147 -2.85 -7.74 3.93
CA LEU A 147 -2.36 -7.83 2.54
C LEU A 147 -1.53 -9.10 2.32
N VAL A 148 -0.62 -9.40 3.24
CA VAL A 148 0.18 -10.64 3.20
C VAL A 148 -0.74 -11.87 3.26
N GLU A 149 -1.70 -11.90 4.18
CA GLU A 149 -2.71 -12.99 4.25
C GLU A 149 -3.51 -13.13 2.96
N SER A 150 -3.72 -12.03 2.24
CA SER A 150 -4.42 -12.01 0.97
C SER A 150 -3.55 -12.36 -0.24
N GLY A 151 -2.27 -12.71 -0.03
CA GLY A 151 -1.34 -13.09 -1.10
C GLY A 151 -0.74 -11.91 -1.88
N VAL A 152 -0.78 -10.69 -1.34
CA VAL A 152 -0.05 -9.55 -1.92
C VAL A 152 1.43 -9.75 -1.65
N ARG A 153 2.22 -9.73 -2.73
CA ARG A 153 3.62 -10.16 -2.68
C ARG A 153 4.58 -9.11 -2.15
N PHE A 154 4.34 -7.85 -2.43
CA PHE A 154 5.20 -6.76 -1.97
C PHE A 154 4.38 -5.65 -1.32
N VAL A 155 4.63 -5.40 -0.04
CA VAL A 155 3.94 -4.39 0.76
C VAL A 155 4.99 -3.46 1.35
N GLU A 156 4.88 -2.19 1.02
CA GLU A 156 5.72 -1.13 1.58
C GLU A 156 4.94 -0.33 2.62
N LEU A 157 5.54 -0.13 3.79
CA LEU A 157 5.02 0.73 4.83
C LEU A 157 5.89 1.99 4.91
N SER A 158 5.31 3.12 4.55
CA SER A 158 6.01 4.40 4.67
C SER A 158 5.90 4.95 6.08
N CYS A 159 7.05 5.17 6.72
CA CYS A 159 7.13 5.85 8.01
C CYS A 159 7.41 7.33 7.79
N LEU A 160 6.35 8.13 7.68
CA LEU A 160 6.41 9.56 7.41
C LEU A 160 5.89 10.36 8.62
N PRO A 161 6.49 11.52 8.95
CA PRO A 161 5.97 12.38 9.98
C PRO A 161 4.62 12.98 9.57
N GLU A 162 3.87 13.47 10.53
CA GLU A 162 2.56 14.09 10.30
C GLU A 162 2.62 15.27 9.31
N LYS A 163 3.73 16.01 9.34
CA LYS A 163 3.98 17.15 8.44
C LYS A 163 5.32 16.97 7.75
N MET A 164 5.31 16.90 6.45
CA MET A 164 6.51 16.89 5.61
C MET A 164 6.63 18.21 4.85
N GLY A 165 7.85 18.72 4.84
CA GLY A 165 8.24 19.87 3.98
C GLY A 165 7.93 21.24 4.57
N GLY A 166 8.71 22.22 4.13
CA GLY A 166 8.62 23.63 4.54
C GLY A 166 9.50 23.97 5.74
N GLY A 167 10.72 24.35 5.46
CA GLY A 167 11.63 25.16 6.28
C GLY A 167 12.06 24.67 7.66
N GLN A 168 11.19 24.05 8.41
CA GLN A 168 11.46 23.54 9.75
C GLN A 168 10.76 22.20 10.06
N ALA A 169 10.11 21.58 9.08
CA ALA A 169 9.57 20.26 9.30
C ALA A 169 10.71 19.24 9.37
N PRO A 170 10.75 18.40 10.42
CA PRO A 170 11.81 17.41 10.54
C PRO A 170 11.73 16.43 9.37
N ASN A 171 12.87 16.13 8.79
CA ASN A 171 12.98 14.95 7.93
C ASN A 171 12.70 13.71 8.80
N PRO A 172 12.01 12.69 8.29
CA PRO A 172 11.58 11.57 9.11
C PRO A 172 12.71 10.96 9.94
N TRP A 173 13.80 10.59 9.32
CA TRP A 173 14.94 9.94 10.00
C TRP A 173 16.24 10.72 9.82
N ASP A 174 16.31 11.62 8.86
CA ASP A 174 17.47 12.48 8.57
C ASP A 174 17.41 13.76 9.45
N GLN A 175 17.82 13.64 10.68
CA GLN A 175 17.75 14.71 11.67
C GLN A 175 19.00 15.60 11.62
N HIS A 176 18.85 16.83 11.15
CA HIS A 176 19.91 17.84 11.09
C HIS A 176 20.07 18.67 12.37
N GLY A 177 19.18 18.49 13.34
CA GLY A 177 19.20 19.13 14.65
C GLY A 177 18.31 18.39 15.63
N ASN A 178 18.53 18.56 16.93
CA ASN A 178 17.82 17.85 17.98
C ASN A 178 17.71 16.32 17.74
N LEU A 179 18.83 15.71 17.37
CA LEU A 179 18.95 14.32 16.96
C LEU A 179 18.19 13.36 17.88
N LYS A 180 18.40 13.50 19.22
CA LYS A 180 17.75 12.64 20.21
C LYS A 180 16.23 12.76 20.15
N GLY A 181 15.69 13.98 20.24
CA GLY A 181 14.24 14.19 20.23
C GLY A 181 13.59 13.78 18.91
N GLY A 182 14.25 14.03 17.78
CA GLY A 182 13.77 13.62 16.46
C GLY A 182 13.67 12.11 16.32
N HIS A 183 14.74 11.39 16.65
CA HIS A 183 14.75 9.92 16.61
C HIS A 183 13.81 9.28 17.64
N GLU A 184 13.69 9.83 18.86
CA GLU A 184 12.71 9.35 19.82
C GLU A 184 11.28 9.44 19.29
N ASN A 185 10.93 10.54 18.62
CA ASN A 185 9.60 10.71 18.01
C ASN A 185 9.34 9.70 16.90
N MET A 186 10.32 9.49 16.03
CA MET A 186 10.20 8.53 14.93
C MET A 186 10.16 7.09 15.43
N ALA A 187 11.04 6.73 16.37
CA ALA A 187 11.06 5.40 16.99
C ALA A 187 9.74 5.08 17.69
N ARG A 188 9.22 6.03 18.47
CA ARG A 188 7.92 5.89 19.16
C ARG A 188 6.77 5.59 18.20
N GLN A 189 6.80 6.17 17.00
CA GLN A 189 5.77 5.94 15.99
C GLN A 189 5.73 4.48 15.53
N VAL A 190 6.88 3.83 15.38
CA VAL A 190 7.01 2.54 14.68
C VAL A 190 7.25 1.33 15.58
N ASP A 191 7.81 1.52 16.75
CA ASP A 191 8.31 0.45 17.64
C ASP A 191 7.21 -0.58 17.97
N GLN A 192 6.13 -0.13 18.62
CA GLN A 192 5.03 -1.03 18.96
C GLN A 192 4.33 -1.63 17.73
N PRO A 193 3.97 -0.87 16.68
CA PRO A 193 3.37 -1.42 15.48
C PRO A 193 4.20 -2.48 14.77
N ILE A 194 5.50 -2.27 14.63
CA ILE A 194 6.41 -3.27 14.01
C ILE A 194 6.50 -4.51 14.90
N GLY A 195 6.67 -4.32 16.22
CA GLY A 195 6.67 -5.44 17.17
C GLY A 195 5.35 -6.23 17.12
N GLY A 196 4.21 -5.54 16.97
CA GLY A 196 2.90 -6.13 16.78
C GLY A 196 2.80 -6.95 15.49
N LEU A 197 3.24 -6.36 14.38
CA LEU A 197 3.25 -7.02 13.07
C LEU A 197 4.07 -8.32 13.10
N LEU A 198 5.29 -8.28 13.61
CA LEU A 198 6.15 -9.46 13.69
C LEU A 198 5.57 -10.56 14.58
N LYS A 199 4.97 -10.18 15.72
CA LYS A 199 4.30 -11.13 16.62
C LYS A 199 3.09 -11.79 15.97
N ASP A 200 2.27 -11.00 15.27
CA ASP A 200 1.05 -11.49 14.61
C ASP A 200 1.41 -12.41 13.43
N LEU A 201 2.34 -11.99 12.55
CA LEU A 201 2.84 -12.83 11.45
C LEU A 201 3.41 -14.15 11.99
N LYS A 202 4.18 -14.11 13.08
CA LYS A 202 4.74 -15.31 13.71
C LYS A 202 3.63 -16.21 14.28
N GLY A 203 2.69 -15.63 15.02
CA GLY A 203 1.58 -16.36 15.64
C GLY A 203 0.66 -17.04 14.63
N ARG A 204 0.52 -16.47 13.43
CA ARG A 204 -0.26 -17.02 12.31
C ARG A 204 0.54 -17.97 11.42
N GLY A 205 1.83 -18.14 11.68
CA GLY A 205 2.72 -18.96 10.84
C GLY A 205 3.11 -18.31 9.51
N LEU A 206 2.75 -17.05 9.28
CA LEU A 206 3.03 -16.33 8.03
C LEU A 206 4.49 -15.87 7.94
N LEU A 207 5.15 -15.66 9.09
CA LEU A 207 6.53 -15.14 9.12
C LEU A 207 7.55 -16.10 8.47
N LYS A 208 7.25 -17.38 8.39
CA LYS A 208 8.13 -18.38 7.72
C LYS A 208 8.24 -18.16 6.21
N ASP A 209 7.20 -17.57 5.61
CA ASP A 209 7.10 -17.31 4.16
C ASP A 209 7.10 -15.80 3.84
N THR A 210 7.35 -14.95 4.86
CA THR A 210 7.36 -13.49 4.74
C THR A 210 8.71 -12.93 5.15
N LEU A 211 9.37 -12.21 4.24
CA LEU A 211 10.60 -11.46 4.53
C LEU A 211 10.23 -10.05 4.97
N GLY A 212 10.50 -9.71 6.21
CA GLY A 212 10.40 -8.33 6.73
C GLY A 212 11.74 -7.61 6.57
N ILE A 213 11.74 -6.47 5.88
CA ILE A 213 12.93 -5.65 5.68
C ILE A 213 12.69 -4.28 6.34
N TRP A 214 13.57 -3.89 7.24
CA TRP A 214 13.70 -2.54 7.74
C TRP A 214 14.94 -1.92 7.10
N ALA A 215 14.75 -0.89 6.31
CA ALA A 215 15.83 -0.26 5.57
C ALA A 215 15.74 1.26 5.62
N GLY A 216 16.88 1.90 5.53
CA GLY A 216 17.04 3.32 5.26
C GLY A 216 17.96 3.50 4.04
N GLU A 217 18.35 4.76 3.78
CA GLU A 217 19.34 5.05 2.74
C GLU A 217 20.75 4.62 3.19
N PHE A 218 21.58 4.25 2.24
CA PHE A 218 22.95 3.83 2.43
C PHE A 218 23.92 4.72 1.65
N GLY A 219 25.21 4.59 1.95
CA GLY A 219 26.27 5.18 1.13
C GLY A 219 26.73 6.56 1.58
N ARG A 220 26.57 6.87 2.85
CA ARG A 220 27.22 8.04 3.48
C ARG A 220 28.38 7.62 4.36
#